data_4480badd0eee26e69a0784ea81fe2126
#
_entry.id   4480badd0eee26e69a0784ea81fe2126
#
_cell.length_a   1.000
_cell.length_b   1.000
_cell.length_c   1.000
_cell.angle_alpha   90.00
_cell.angle_beta   90.00
_cell.angle_gamma   90.00
#
_symmetry.space_group_name_H-M   'P 1'
#
loop_
_entity.id
_entity.type
_entity.pdbx_description
1 polymer ?
#
loop_
_entity_poly.entity_id
_entity_poly.type
_entity_poly.pdbx_seq_one_letter_code
_entity_poly.pdbx_strand_id
1 'polypeptide(L)'
;MNQGYSPKELRFGEDGRERLISGITKLSNAVKSTLGPQGNTVLIESQEHIGGITVTKDGVTVAKSINLIDPVENLAVRMMKEAADKTATTAGDGTTTAIVLTEALVKKGTELITEDVNRTDVLRHMHELTKEVIHDLKSDSKKLSLRKMKDVAIISANNDKELGTTIANVYKEVGKDGVVTVEKSQTSETYYETTKGIKVDRGYSSPLFINDQKKDECVLEDVHILVSDAEISNILQIEGVLKPIIQQNKKLLIIAPTSVNVINTLAANVMKNNLKICNIAPPNFGYKQHELMQDIAYTVGATYFSEKTGDDLSIISADDLGHAAKVIVGRGSTVILKDDSVDQDAVDGRVAELKGAYDLAKTKTEKDFIMS
;
A
#
# COMPACT_ATOMS: atom_id res chain seq x y z
N MET A 1 -1.90 -10.24 -31.68
CA MET A 1 -0.50 -9.77 -31.63
C MET A 1 0.36 -11.02 -31.52
N ASN A 2 1.22 -11.28 -32.53
CA ASN A 2 2.18 -12.38 -32.47
C ASN A 2 3.09 -12.15 -31.26
N GLN A 3 3.04 -13.03 -30.27
CA GLN A 3 4.12 -13.11 -29.27
C GLN A 3 5.37 -13.54 -30.03
N GLY A 4 6.23 -12.56 -30.32
CA GLY A 4 7.46 -12.80 -31.02
C GLY A 4 8.27 -13.85 -30.26
N TYR A 5 8.68 -14.90 -30.97
CA TYR A 5 9.58 -15.93 -30.47
C TYR A 5 10.87 -15.25 -30.01
N SER A 6 11.09 -15.19 -28.70
CA SER A 6 12.32 -14.69 -28.11
C SER A 6 13.20 -15.89 -27.74
N PRO A 7 14.29 -16.14 -28.47
CA PRO A 7 15.18 -17.25 -28.16
C PRO A 7 15.79 -17.04 -26.76
N LYS A 8 15.88 -18.13 -25.99
CA LYS A 8 16.45 -18.14 -24.64
C LYS A 8 17.94 -18.46 -24.72
N GLU A 9 18.77 -17.65 -24.09
CA GLU A 9 20.17 -17.98 -23.84
C GLU A 9 20.22 -18.91 -22.62
N LEU A 10 20.85 -20.09 -22.79
CA LEU A 10 20.96 -21.09 -21.73
C LEU A 10 22.41 -21.12 -21.24
N ARG A 11 22.61 -20.98 -19.94
CA ARG A 11 23.92 -21.11 -19.29
C ARG A 11 23.82 -22.17 -18.21
N PHE A 12 24.82 -23.04 -18.13
CA PHE A 12 24.86 -24.19 -17.22
C PHE A 12 26.17 -24.23 -16.45
N GLY A 13 26.16 -24.98 -15.35
CA GLY A 13 27.36 -25.27 -14.58
C GLY A 13 27.95 -24.05 -13.87
N GLU A 14 29.26 -24.00 -13.88
CA GLU A 14 30.06 -23.01 -13.15
C GLU A 14 29.96 -21.60 -13.76
N ASP A 15 30.04 -21.48 -15.09
CA ASP A 15 29.90 -20.18 -15.77
C ASP A 15 28.61 -19.46 -15.44
N GLY A 16 27.48 -20.17 -15.46
CA GLY A 16 26.19 -19.58 -15.08
C GLY A 16 26.13 -19.14 -13.62
N ARG A 17 26.73 -19.94 -12.73
CA ARG A 17 26.77 -19.66 -11.27
C ARG A 17 27.65 -18.44 -10.97
N GLU A 18 28.86 -18.38 -11.55
CA GLU A 18 29.78 -17.26 -11.35
C GLU A 18 29.18 -15.93 -11.80
N ARG A 19 28.50 -15.91 -12.94
CA ARG A 19 27.82 -14.70 -13.44
C ARG A 19 26.68 -14.26 -12.53
N LEU A 20 25.86 -15.20 -12.02
CA LEU A 20 24.80 -14.87 -11.05
C LEU A 20 25.40 -14.26 -9.78
N ILE A 21 26.49 -14.85 -9.23
CA ILE A 21 27.17 -14.35 -8.04
C ILE A 21 27.81 -12.98 -8.32
N SER A 22 28.37 -12.77 -9.49
CA SER A 22 28.91 -11.47 -9.92
C SER A 22 27.83 -10.40 -9.90
N GLY A 23 26.65 -10.68 -10.48
CA GLY A 23 25.51 -9.77 -10.46
C GLY A 23 25.04 -9.42 -9.04
N ILE A 24 24.88 -10.44 -8.18
CA ILE A 24 24.56 -10.27 -6.77
C ILE A 24 25.58 -9.37 -6.06
N THR A 25 26.86 -9.61 -6.29
CA THR A 25 27.96 -8.87 -5.66
C THR A 25 28.00 -7.42 -6.11
N LYS A 26 27.82 -7.15 -7.40
CA LYS A 26 27.79 -5.79 -7.96
C LYS A 26 26.67 -4.96 -7.32
N LEU A 27 25.44 -5.51 -7.29
CA LEU A 27 24.31 -4.85 -6.66
C LEU A 27 24.54 -4.63 -5.16
N SER A 28 24.96 -5.68 -4.46
CA SER A 28 25.16 -5.62 -3.02
C SER A 28 26.26 -4.61 -2.64
N ASN A 29 27.35 -4.53 -3.36
CA ASN A 29 28.41 -3.56 -3.10
C ASN A 29 27.94 -2.12 -3.26
N ALA A 30 27.11 -1.83 -4.25
CA ALA A 30 26.53 -0.51 -4.43
C ALA A 30 25.60 -0.16 -3.26
N VAL A 31 24.74 -1.08 -2.85
CA VAL A 31 23.77 -0.85 -1.78
C VAL A 31 24.45 -0.83 -0.40
N LYS A 32 25.46 -1.65 -0.14
CA LYS A 32 26.25 -1.65 1.10
C LYS A 32 26.87 -0.31 1.41
N SER A 33 27.19 0.49 0.41
CA SER A 33 27.79 1.82 0.61
C SER A 33 26.89 2.75 1.37
N THR A 34 25.58 2.51 1.40
CA THR A 34 24.58 3.33 2.11
C THR A 34 24.28 2.81 3.52
N LEU A 35 24.83 1.67 3.94
CA LEU A 35 24.47 0.98 5.18
C LEU A 35 25.08 1.65 6.41
N GLY A 36 24.25 1.81 7.45
CA GLY A 36 24.66 2.20 8.79
C GLY A 36 24.91 3.70 8.96
N PRO A 37 25.37 4.09 10.19
CA PRO A 37 25.51 5.52 10.56
C PRO A 37 26.54 6.27 9.71
N GLN A 38 27.50 5.55 9.12
CA GLN A 38 28.54 6.09 8.24
C GLN A 38 28.24 5.84 6.76
N GLY A 39 26.99 5.45 6.45
CA GLY A 39 26.56 5.21 5.06
C GLY A 39 26.77 6.45 4.18
N ASN A 40 27.31 6.22 3.00
CA ASN A 40 27.58 7.27 2.03
C ASN A 40 26.31 7.70 1.30
N THR A 41 26.28 8.96 0.90
CA THR A 41 25.31 9.43 -0.09
C THR A 41 25.76 8.96 -1.48
N VAL A 42 24.83 8.42 -2.27
CA VAL A 42 25.06 7.93 -3.62
C VAL A 42 24.44 8.89 -4.63
N LEU A 43 25.17 9.17 -5.68
CA LEU A 43 24.71 9.93 -6.84
C LEU A 43 24.33 8.94 -7.94
N ILE A 44 23.10 9.02 -8.40
CA ILE A 44 22.61 8.18 -9.51
C ILE A 44 22.01 9.07 -10.59
N GLU A 45 22.10 8.62 -11.84
CA GLU A 45 21.42 9.29 -12.94
C GLU A 45 19.89 9.21 -12.71
N SER A 46 19.20 10.36 -12.83
CA SER A 46 17.76 10.41 -12.64
C SER A 46 17.04 9.66 -13.74
N GLN A 47 16.10 8.80 -13.36
CA GLN A 47 15.22 8.14 -14.33
C GLN A 47 14.03 9.04 -14.74
N GLU A 48 13.75 10.10 -13.99
CA GLU A 48 12.63 11.02 -14.23
C GLU A 48 12.99 12.18 -15.15
N HIS A 49 14.26 12.60 -15.16
CA HIS A 49 14.72 13.76 -15.93
C HIS A 49 16.01 13.44 -16.69
N ILE A 50 16.01 13.65 -18.00
CA ILE A 50 17.19 13.50 -18.86
C ILE A 50 18.30 14.43 -18.35
N GLY A 51 19.46 13.84 -18.00
CA GLY A 51 20.60 14.58 -17.45
C GLY A 51 20.44 15.04 -15.98
N GLY A 52 19.38 14.63 -15.31
CA GLY A 52 19.18 14.89 -13.87
C GLY A 52 20.00 13.95 -12.99
N ILE A 53 20.29 14.39 -11.78
CA ILE A 53 21.01 13.60 -10.76
C ILE A 53 20.08 13.41 -9.56
N THR A 54 19.91 12.16 -9.14
CA THR A 54 19.26 11.81 -7.88
C THR A 54 20.33 11.60 -6.82
N VAL A 55 20.19 12.30 -5.69
CA VAL A 55 21.06 12.19 -4.52
C VAL A 55 20.32 11.42 -3.45
N THR A 56 20.83 10.27 -3.04
CA THR A 56 20.10 9.41 -2.08
C THR A 56 21.05 8.64 -1.15
N LYS A 57 20.54 8.29 0.03
CA LYS A 57 21.11 7.29 0.95
C LYS A 57 20.21 6.04 1.03
N ASP A 58 19.07 6.05 0.36
CA ASP A 58 18.12 4.94 0.40
C ASP A 58 18.60 3.77 -0.48
N GLY A 59 18.80 2.61 0.16
CA GLY A 59 19.28 1.41 -0.51
C GLY A 59 18.32 0.86 -1.57
N VAL A 60 17.00 1.07 -1.41
CA VAL A 60 16.00 0.66 -2.42
C VAL A 60 16.14 1.49 -3.68
N THR A 61 16.24 2.80 -3.55
CA THR A 61 16.43 3.73 -4.67
C THR A 61 17.71 3.40 -5.44
N VAL A 62 18.80 3.13 -4.69
CA VAL A 62 20.07 2.69 -5.31
C VAL A 62 19.89 1.35 -6.03
N ALA A 63 19.27 0.36 -5.38
CA ALA A 63 19.05 -0.95 -6.01
C ALA A 63 18.20 -0.83 -7.28
N LYS A 64 17.13 -0.06 -7.28
CA LYS A 64 16.23 0.15 -8.42
C LYS A 64 16.95 0.75 -9.64
N SER A 65 17.91 1.64 -9.42
CA SER A 65 18.65 2.30 -10.50
C SER A 65 19.65 1.39 -11.23
N ILE A 66 20.09 0.28 -10.60
CA ILE A 66 21.13 -0.58 -11.15
C ILE A 66 20.55 -1.54 -12.19
N ASN A 67 21.03 -1.45 -13.41
CA ASN A 67 20.81 -2.41 -14.47
C ASN A 67 22.17 -2.79 -15.08
N LEU A 68 22.42 -4.09 -15.18
CA LEU A 68 23.69 -4.59 -15.72
C LEU A 68 23.54 -4.97 -17.20
N ILE A 69 24.62 -4.80 -17.95
CA ILE A 69 24.66 -5.09 -19.40
C ILE A 69 24.58 -6.60 -19.64
N ASP A 70 25.29 -7.40 -18.82
CA ASP A 70 25.24 -8.87 -18.93
C ASP A 70 23.84 -9.37 -18.51
N PRO A 71 23.13 -10.07 -19.39
CA PRO A 71 21.76 -10.51 -19.11
C PRO A 71 21.66 -11.52 -17.97
N VAL A 72 22.68 -12.35 -17.75
CA VAL A 72 22.70 -13.36 -16.67
C VAL A 72 22.95 -12.67 -15.33
N GLU A 73 23.93 -11.77 -15.25
CA GLU A 73 24.16 -10.94 -14.07
C GLU A 73 22.88 -10.13 -13.71
N ASN A 74 22.26 -9.54 -14.75
CA ASN A 74 21.06 -8.71 -14.56
C ASN A 74 19.83 -9.53 -14.11
N LEU A 75 19.77 -10.82 -14.42
CA LEU A 75 18.74 -11.71 -13.90
C LEU A 75 18.81 -11.81 -12.36
N ALA A 76 20.03 -12.00 -11.82
CA ALA A 76 20.26 -12.01 -10.38
C ALA A 76 19.92 -10.65 -9.74
N VAL A 77 20.30 -9.54 -10.37
CA VAL A 77 19.93 -8.19 -9.92
C VAL A 77 18.41 -8.03 -9.83
N ARG A 78 17.64 -8.48 -10.82
CA ARG A 78 16.17 -8.42 -10.80
C ARG A 78 15.57 -9.18 -9.64
N MET A 79 16.04 -10.40 -9.36
CA MET A 79 15.58 -11.20 -8.22
C MET A 79 15.85 -10.50 -6.89
N MET A 80 17.02 -9.90 -6.73
CA MET A 80 17.35 -9.15 -5.51
C MET A 80 16.53 -7.87 -5.35
N LYS A 81 16.25 -7.16 -6.45
CA LYS A 81 15.35 -6.01 -6.45
C LYS A 81 13.95 -6.39 -5.99
N GLU A 82 13.42 -7.49 -6.50
CA GLU A 82 12.09 -7.99 -6.10
C GLU A 82 12.04 -8.33 -4.60
N ALA A 83 13.08 -8.97 -4.07
CA ALA A 83 13.19 -9.26 -2.63
C ALA A 83 13.26 -7.97 -1.80
N ALA A 84 14.01 -6.96 -2.24
CA ALA A 84 14.10 -5.66 -1.59
C ALA A 84 12.77 -4.90 -1.62
N ASP A 85 12.08 -4.89 -2.76
CA ASP A 85 10.76 -4.29 -2.91
C ASP A 85 9.71 -4.94 -2.01
N LYS A 86 9.74 -6.28 -1.93
CA LYS A 86 8.84 -7.02 -1.03
C LYS A 86 9.12 -6.67 0.43
N THR A 87 10.39 -6.52 0.82
CA THR A 87 10.77 -6.08 2.17
C THR A 87 10.28 -4.67 2.46
N ALA A 88 10.49 -3.73 1.53
CA ALA A 88 10.00 -2.35 1.64
C ALA A 88 8.47 -2.30 1.82
N THR A 89 7.74 -3.05 1.00
CA THR A 89 6.26 -3.05 1.01
C THR A 89 5.70 -3.70 2.28
N THR A 90 6.37 -4.75 2.80
CA THR A 90 5.86 -5.52 3.94
C THR A 90 6.27 -4.93 5.29
N ALA A 91 7.51 -4.47 5.40
CA ALA A 91 8.10 -4.00 6.66
C ALA A 91 8.39 -2.49 6.68
N GLY A 92 8.41 -1.82 5.54
CA GLY A 92 8.73 -0.40 5.43
C GLY A 92 10.21 -0.05 5.59
N ASP A 93 11.05 -1.01 6.00
CA ASP A 93 12.49 -0.83 6.26
C ASP A 93 13.24 -2.15 6.11
N GLY A 94 14.58 -2.12 6.20
CA GLY A 94 15.43 -3.32 6.17
C GLY A 94 15.81 -3.80 4.77
N THR A 95 15.56 -3.05 3.73
CA THR A 95 15.85 -3.39 2.33
C THR A 95 17.33 -3.62 2.06
N THR A 96 18.18 -2.72 2.55
CA THR A 96 19.64 -2.86 2.49
C THR A 96 20.11 -4.13 3.21
N THR A 97 19.57 -4.39 4.40
CA THR A 97 19.86 -5.60 5.18
C THR A 97 19.46 -6.86 4.44
N ALA A 98 18.29 -6.88 3.79
CA ALA A 98 17.84 -8.02 2.99
C ALA A 98 18.80 -8.33 1.84
N ILE A 99 19.28 -7.31 1.12
CA ILE A 99 20.26 -7.46 0.02
C ILE A 99 21.59 -8.02 0.55
N VAL A 100 22.08 -7.48 1.66
CA VAL A 100 23.36 -7.90 2.26
C VAL A 100 23.28 -9.35 2.76
N LEU A 101 22.19 -9.72 3.44
CA LEU A 101 21.98 -11.08 3.91
C LEU A 101 21.84 -12.07 2.74
N THR A 102 21.13 -11.69 1.68
CA THR A 102 20.99 -12.52 0.48
C THR A 102 22.35 -12.81 -0.13
N GLU A 103 23.20 -11.78 -0.31
CA GLU A 103 24.56 -11.99 -0.82
C GLU A 103 25.38 -12.93 0.08
N ALA A 104 25.36 -12.69 1.38
CA ALA A 104 26.11 -13.49 2.34
C ALA A 104 25.69 -14.96 2.32
N LEU A 105 24.37 -15.22 2.30
CA LEU A 105 23.83 -16.58 2.25
C LEU A 105 24.19 -17.29 0.95
N VAL A 106 24.05 -16.62 -0.19
CA VAL A 106 24.38 -17.21 -1.50
C VAL A 106 25.87 -17.52 -1.58
N LYS A 107 26.76 -16.58 -1.22
CA LYS A 107 28.22 -16.81 -1.26
C LYS A 107 28.62 -17.95 -0.34
N LYS A 108 28.17 -17.94 0.92
CA LYS A 108 28.49 -19.01 1.86
C LYS A 108 27.89 -20.34 1.46
N GLY A 109 26.67 -20.37 0.96
CA GLY A 109 26.05 -21.57 0.42
C GLY A 109 26.85 -22.16 -0.75
N THR A 110 27.35 -21.32 -1.65
CA THR A 110 28.16 -21.77 -2.79
C THR A 110 29.52 -22.32 -2.36
N GLU A 111 30.14 -21.74 -1.32
CA GLU A 111 31.41 -22.22 -0.77
C GLU A 111 31.27 -23.56 -0.03
N LEU A 112 30.18 -23.75 0.73
CA LEU A 112 30.03 -24.88 1.64
C LEU A 112 29.28 -26.09 1.03
N ILE A 113 28.46 -25.86 0.00
CA ILE A 113 27.70 -26.93 -0.66
C ILE A 113 28.57 -27.52 -1.78
N THR A 114 29.37 -28.50 -1.44
CA THR A 114 30.19 -29.30 -2.37
C THR A 114 29.34 -30.37 -3.07
N GLU A 115 29.95 -31.10 -4.01
CA GLU A 115 29.26 -32.19 -4.74
C GLU A 115 28.76 -33.32 -3.84
N ASP A 116 29.47 -33.57 -2.72
CA ASP A 116 29.11 -34.59 -1.75
C ASP A 116 27.96 -34.22 -0.82
N VAL A 117 27.50 -32.99 -0.85
CA VAL A 117 26.45 -32.46 0.04
C VAL A 117 25.11 -32.43 -0.68
N ASN A 118 24.09 -33.04 -0.04
CA ASN A 118 22.72 -32.97 -0.55
C ASN A 118 22.16 -31.55 -0.39
N ARG A 119 22.05 -30.83 -1.49
CA ARG A 119 21.55 -29.43 -1.52
C ARG A 119 20.14 -29.29 -0.97
N THR A 120 19.29 -30.27 -1.22
CA THR A 120 17.88 -30.23 -0.76
C THR A 120 17.79 -30.30 0.76
N ASP A 121 18.65 -31.13 1.38
CA ASP A 121 18.68 -31.26 2.83
C ASP A 121 19.23 -29.99 3.49
N VAL A 122 20.29 -29.39 2.91
CA VAL A 122 20.82 -28.11 3.39
C VAL A 122 19.73 -27.01 3.36
N LEU A 123 19.01 -26.89 2.24
CA LEU A 123 17.94 -25.89 2.11
C LEU A 123 16.80 -26.13 3.10
N ARG A 124 16.45 -27.40 3.37
CA ARG A 124 15.45 -27.76 4.36
C ARG A 124 15.87 -27.34 5.77
N HIS A 125 17.09 -27.66 6.17
CA HIS A 125 17.63 -27.25 7.47
C HIS A 125 17.78 -25.75 7.60
N MET A 126 18.21 -25.04 6.54
CA MET A 126 18.21 -23.57 6.54
C MET A 126 16.82 -23.00 6.79
N HIS A 127 15.78 -23.61 6.20
CA HIS A 127 14.40 -23.18 6.40
C HIS A 127 13.91 -23.39 7.83
N GLU A 128 14.31 -24.50 8.46
CA GLU A 128 14.01 -24.79 9.87
C GLU A 128 14.73 -23.81 10.80
N LEU A 129 16.03 -23.63 10.63
CA LEU A 129 16.82 -22.64 11.39
C LEU A 129 16.30 -21.21 11.23
N THR A 130 15.81 -20.85 10.04
CA THR A 130 15.21 -19.52 9.83
C THR A 130 13.97 -19.34 10.72
N LYS A 131 13.15 -20.37 10.92
CA LYS A 131 11.99 -20.28 11.82
C LYS A 131 12.41 -20.10 13.27
N GLU A 132 13.48 -20.77 13.72
CA GLU A 132 14.05 -20.60 15.06
C GLU A 132 14.57 -19.18 15.26
N VAL A 133 15.37 -18.66 14.33
CA VAL A 133 15.86 -17.27 14.36
C VAL A 133 14.71 -16.27 14.41
N ILE A 134 13.64 -16.47 13.62
CA ILE A 134 12.45 -15.60 13.64
C ILE A 134 11.77 -15.69 15.01
N HIS A 135 11.68 -16.86 15.60
CA HIS A 135 11.11 -17.05 16.93
C HIS A 135 11.90 -16.28 17.99
N ASP A 136 13.22 -16.39 17.98
CA ASP A 136 14.10 -15.69 18.91
C ASP A 136 14.01 -14.17 18.75
N LEU A 137 14.05 -13.67 17.50
CA LEU A 137 13.87 -12.25 17.21
C LEU A 137 12.52 -11.71 17.71
N LYS A 138 11.44 -12.52 17.60
CA LYS A 138 10.13 -12.13 18.14
C LYS A 138 10.11 -12.11 19.66
N SER A 139 10.83 -13.02 20.32
CA SER A 139 10.92 -13.03 21.78
C SER A 139 11.72 -11.86 22.34
N ASP A 140 12.76 -11.44 21.63
CA ASP A 140 13.60 -10.33 21.99
C ASP A 140 12.98 -8.96 21.64
N SER A 141 12.00 -8.94 20.74
CA SER A 141 11.34 -7.71 20.33
C SER A 141 10.55 -7.08 21.48
N LYS A 142 10.63 -5.76 21.60
CA LYS A 142 9.93 -4.99 22.65
C LYS A 142 8.93 -4.05 21.99
N LYS A 143 7.72 -3.96 22.56
CA LYS A 143 6.74 -2.96 22.11
C LYS A 143 7.32 -1.56 22.22
N LEU A 144 7.18 -0.80 21.14
CA LEU A 144 7.61 0.59 21.09
C LEU A 144 6.73 1.45 22.01
N SER A 145 7.35 2.17 22.93
CA SER A 145 6.66 3.19 23.73
C SER A 145 6.61 4.51 22.96
N LEU A 146 5.58 5.33 23.18
CA LEU A 146 5.47 6.66 22.58
C LEU A 146 6.71 7.54 22.82
N ARG A 147 7.38 7.38 23.96
CA ARG A 147 8.62 8.10 24.27
C ARG A 147 9.77 7.72 23.33
N LYS A 148 9.89 6.43 22.99
CA LYS A 148 10.94 5.91 22.08
C LYS A 148 10.59 6.09 20.60
N MET A 149 9.34 6.40 20.28
CA MET A 149 8.91 6.64 18.92
C MET A 149 9.68 7.79 18.27
N LYS A 150 9.99 8.84 19.04
CA LYS A 150 10.81 9.95 18.55
C LYS A 150 12.20 9.51 18.12
N ASP A 151 12.85 8.63 18.89
CA ASP A 151 14.19 8.14 18.56
C ASP A 151 14.17 7.32 17.27
N VAL A 152 13.14 6.45 17.10
CA VAL A 152 12.94 5.67 15.87
C VAL A 152 12.67 6.59 14.68
N ALA A 153 11.80 7.60 14.84
CA ALA A 153 11.49 8.55 13.78
C ALA A 153 12.74 9.37 13.35
N ILE A 154 13.57 9.78 14.30
CA ILE A 154 14.83 10.50 14.00
C ILE A 154 15.79 9.59 13.20
N ILE A 155 15.94 8.33 13.60
CA ILE A 155 16.78 7.36 12.88
C ILE A 155 16.25 7.14 11.47
N SER A 156 14.95 6.92 11.32
CA SER A 156 14.29 6.74 10.01
C SER A 156 14.39 7.98 9.12
N ALA A 157 14.41 9.16 9.72
CA ALA A 157 14.66 10.43 9.01
C ALA A 157 16.16 10.72 8.79
N ASN A 158 17.01 9.71 8.79
CA ASN A 158 18.47 9.83 8.59
C ASN A 158 19.16 10.78 9.58
N ASN A 159 18.77 10.70 10.85
CA ASN A 159 19.21 11.54 11.96
C ASN A 159 18.79 13.03 11.87
N ASP A 160 17.84 13.36 11.03
CA ASP A 160 17.19 14.66 11.02
C ASP A 160 16.26 14.76 12.25
N LYS A 161 16.68 15.59 13.22
CA LYS A 161 15.95 15.74 14.48
C LYS A 161 14.65 16.52 14.32
N GLU A 162 14.60 17.46 13.39
CA GLU A 162 13.42 18.30 13.15
C GLU A 162 12.34 17.48 12.49
N LEU A 163 12.66 16.83 11.38
CA LEU A 163 11.75 15.94 10.65
C LEU A 163 11.30 14.76 11.52
N GLY A 164 12.23 14.10 12.22
CA GLY A 164 11.90 12.98 13.10
C GLY A 164 11.01 13.38 14.27
N THR A 165 11.17 14.62 14.79
CA THR A 165 10.29 15.14 15.85
C THR A 165 8.88 15.41 15.30
N THR A 166 8.78 16.00 14.11
CA THR A 166 7.51 16.25 13.44
C THR A 166 6.75 14.95 13.22
N ILE A 167 7.40 13.92 12.65
CA ILE A 167 6.81 12.59 12.46
C ILE A 167 6.33 11.97 13.77
N ALA A 168 7.16 12.05 14.83
CA ALA A 168 6.79 11.52 16.14
C ALA A 168 5.57 12.23 16.75
N ASN A 169 5.45 13.54 16.55
CA ASN A 169 4.28 14.31 16.99
C ASN A 169 3.02 13.90 16.26
N VAL A 170 3.09 13.70 14.94
CA VAL A 170 1.97 13.18 14.14
C VAL A 170 1.46 11.86 14.71
N TYR A 171 2.35 10.87 14.90
CA TYR A 171 1.95 9.57 15.45
C TYR A 171 1.45 9.63 16.90
N LYS A 172 1.90 10.63 17.67
CA LYS A 172 1.37 10.86 19.01
C LYS A 172 -0.07 11.36 18.98
N GLU A 173 -0.44 12.15 17.98
CA GLU A 173 -1.80 12.68 17.80
C GLU A 173 -2.74 11.67 17.17
N VAL A 174 -2.34 11.04 16.05
CA VAL A 174 -3.23 10.10 15.33
C VAL A 174 -3.24 8.70 15.96
N GLY A 175 -2.31 8.41 16.85
CA GLY A 175 -2.20 7.08 17.47
C GLY A 175 -1.50 6.04 16.58
N LYS A 176 -1.38 4.82 17.11
CA LYS A 176 -0.67 3.71 16.45
C LYS A 176 -1.36 3.18 15.20
N ASP A 177 -2.68 3.32 15.14
CA ASP A 177 -3.54 2.82 14.08
C ASP A 177 -3.91 3.94 13.07
N GLY A 178 -3.42 5.17 13.33
CA GLY A 178 -3.64 6.31 12.45
C GLY A 178 -2.86 6.20 11.14
N VAL A 179 -3.46 6.70 10.06
CA VAL A 179 -2.83 6.75 8.74
C VAL A 179 -2.05 8.05 8.61
N VAL A 180 -0.78 7.95 8.19
CA VAL A 180 0.08 9.10 7.94
C VAL A 180 0.47 9.11 6.47
N THR A 181 0.17 10.21 5.78
CA THR A 181 0.55 10.44 4.38
C THR A 181 1.56 11.57 4.29
N VAL A 182 2.41 11.55 3.27
CA VAL A 182 3.40 12.59 3.01
C VAL A 182 3.10 13.23 1.67
N GLU A 183 2.92 14.55 1.68
CA GLU A 183 2.64 15.34 0.48
C GLU A 183 3.64 16.50 0.35
N LYS A 184 3.75 17.07 -0.86
CA LYS A 184 4.55 18.29 -1.06
C LYS A 184 3.81 19.47 -0.46
N SER A 185 4.49 20.22 0.43
CA SER A 185 3.98 21.47 0.96
C SER A 185 3.78 22.52 -0.15
N GLN A 186 2.76 23.33 -0.01
CA GLN A 186 2.55 24.52 -0.85
C GLN A 186 3.44 25.69 -0.38
N THR A 187 4.03 25.59 0.81
CA THR A 187 4.93 26.55 1.41
C THR A 187 6.37 26.02 1.48
N SER A 188 7.32 26.84 1.88
CA SER A 188 8.71 26.42 2.11
C SER A 188 8.91 25.67 3.42
N GLU A 189 7.88 25.58 4.26
CA GLU A 189 7.95 24.99 5.59
C GLU A 189 7.42 23.56 5.59
N THR A 190 8.01 22.71 6.43
CA THR A 190 7.50 21.37 6.73
C THR A 190 6.56 21.47 7.91
N TYR A 191 5.31 21.14 7.71
CA TYR A 191 4.28 21.11 8.76
C TYR A 191 3.40 19.86 8.60
N TYR A 192 2.56 19.61 9.59
CA TYR A 192 1.57 18.53 9.51
C TYR A 192 0.19 19.05 9.91
N GLU A 193 -0.81 18.38 9.38
CA GLU A 193 -2.20 18.58 9.71
C GLU A 193 -2.81 17.24 10.08
N THR A 194 -3.72 17.22 11.04
CA THR A 194 -4.45 16.02 11.43
C THR A 194 -5.92 16.18 11.07
N THR A 195 -6.46 15.18 10.40
CA THR A 195 -7.88 15.12 10.05
C THR A 195 -8.50 13.83 10.53
N LYS A 196 -9.80 13.85 10.83
CA LYS A 196 -10.55 12.65 11.14
C LYS A 196 -10.92 11.93 9.85
N GLY A 197 -10.82 10.60 9.84
CA GLY A 197 -11.16 9.81 8.68
C GLY A 197 -11.16 8.32 8.99
N ILE A 198 -11.46 7.53 7.98
CA ILE A 198 -11.44 6.07 8.05
C ILE A 198 -10.51 5.50 7.00
N LYS A 199 -9.94 4.33 7.33
CA LYS A 199 -9.18 3.51 6.39
C LYS A 199 -9.97 2.26 6.04
N VAL A 200 -10.13 2.01 4.75
CA VAL A 200 -10.77 0.82 4.21
C VAL A 200 -9.69 -0.04 3.55
N ASP A 201 -9.58 -1.31 3.94
CA ASP A 201 -8.59 -2.24 3.38
C ASP A 201 -9.03 -2.80 2.03
N ARG A 202 -9.30 -1.88 1.10
CA ARG A 202 -9.60 -2.13 -0.32
C ARG A 202 -8.98 -1.03 -1.17
N GLY A 203 -8.37 -1.41 -2.28
CA GLY A 203 -7.83 -0.49 -3.27
C GLY A 203 -8.72 -0.38 -4.50
N TYR A 204 -8.26 0.40 -5.48
CA TYR A 204 -8.98 0.63 -6.73
C TYR A 204 -9.24 -0.67 -7.50
N SER A 205 -10.42 -0.76 -8.12
CA SER A 205 -10.82 -1.92 -8.93
C SER A 205 -10.12 -1.99 -10.29
N SER A 206 -9.54 -0.88 -10.76
CA SER A 206 -8.77 -0.81 -12.00
C SER A 206 -7.64 0.22 -11.90
N PRO A 207 -6.42 -0.11 -12.39
CA PRO A 207 -5.31 0.86 -12.45
C PRO A 207 -5.60 2.09 -13.33
N LEU A 208 -6.61 2.03 -14.18
CA LEU A 208 -6.99 3.16 -15.04
C LEU A 208 -7.67 4.31 -14.27
N PHE A 209 -8.01 4.10 -13.00
CA PHE A 209 -8.50 5.16 -12.11
C PHE A 209 -7.38 6.02 -11.51
N ILE A 210 -6.12 5.58 -11.61
CA ILE A 210 -4.96 6.28 -11.03
C ILE A 210 -4.79 7.63 -11.71
N ASN A 211 -4.70 8.68 -10.91
CA ASN A 211 -4.41 10.04 -11.36
C ASN A 211 -3.08 10.59 -10.81
N ASP A 212 -2.51 9.97 -9.78
CA ASP A 212 -1.13 10.20 -9.32
C ASP A 212 -0.27 8.98 -9.63
N GLN A 213 0.36 8.98 -10.80
CA GLN A 213 1.21 7.87 -11.26
C GLN A 213 2.50 7.71 -10.43
N LYS A 214 2.94 8.76 -9.71
CA LYS A 214 4.15 8.69 -8.90
C LYS A 214 3.94 7.86 -7.64
N LYS A 215 2.75 7.96 -7.06
CA LYS A 215 2.36 7.24 -5.84
C LYS A 215 1.54 5.99 -6.11
N ASP A 216 1.15 5.74 -7.36
CA ASP A 216 0.24 4.66 -7.75
C ASP A 216 -1.12 4.78 -7.05
N GLU A 217 -1.66 6.00 -6.98
CA GLU A 217 -2.86 6.35 -6.23
C GLU A 217 -3.87 7.11 -7.08
N CYS A 218 -5.16 6.98 -6.70
CA CYS A 218 -6.23 7.86 -7.14
C CYS A 218 -6.58 8.82 -6.00
N VAL A 219 -6.25 10.10 -6.18
CA VAL A 219 -6.50 11.15 -5.19
C VAL A 219 -7.64 12.04 -5.69
N LEU A 220 -8.71 12.11 -4.91
CA LEU A 220 -9.88 12.94 -5.18
C LEU A 220 -10.14 13.86 -3.98
N GLU A 221 -10.44 15.12 -4.22
CA GLU A 221 -10.79 16.11 -3.20
C GLU A 221 -12.21 16.63 -3.47
N ASP A 222 -12.98 16.92 -2.44
CA ASP A 222 -14.40 17.30 -2.55
C ASP A 222 -15.18 16.20 -3.29
N VAL A 223 -15.40 15.07 -2.64
CA VAL A 223 -15.78 13.79 -3.26
C VAL A 223 -17.15 13.35 -2.76
N HIS A 224 -18.05 13.06 -3.69
CA HIS A 224 -19.30 12.37 -3.38
C HIS A 224 -19.04 10.87 -3.26
N ILE A 225 -19.74 10.19 -2.36
CA ILE A 225 -19.50 8.77 -2.07
C ILE A 225 -20.78 7.99 -2.16
N LEU A 226 -20.82 7.00 -3.02
CA LEU A 226 -21.87 5.98 -3.14
C LEU A 226 -21.48 4.76 -2.30
N VAL A 227 -22.36 4.31 -1.42
CA VAL A 227 -22.13 3.15 -0.55
C VAL A 227 -23.24 2.12 -0.75
N SER A 228 -22.89 0.93 -1.26
CA SER A 228 -23.86 -0.15 -1.47
C SER A 228 -23.21 -1.53 -1.39
N ASP A 229 -23.93 -2.53 -0.89
CA ASP A 229 -23.57 -3.96 -1.03
C ASP A 229 -24.32 -4.66 -2.18
N ALA A 230 -25.28 -3.98 -2.82
CA ALA A 230 -25.91 -4.46 -4.04
C ALA A 230 -24.96 -4.37 -5.23
N GLU A 231 -24.95 -5.41 -6.08
CA GLU A 231 -24.06 -5.46 -7.24
C GLU A 231 -24.50 -4.49 -8.34
N ILE A 232 -23.58 -3.62 -8.76
CA ILE A 232 -23.76 -2.79 -9.95
C ILE A 232 -23.39 -3.62 -11.18
N SER A 233 -24.38 -4.31 -11.73
CA SER A 233 -24.23 -5.16 -12.92
C SER A 233 -24.37 -4.39 -14.24
N ASN A 234 -25.10 -3.26 -14.21
CA ASN A 234 -25.33 -2.38 -15.35
C ASN A 234 -25.17 -0.90 -14.93
N ILE A 235 -24.51 -0.11 -15.77
CA ILE A 235 -24.27 1.31 -15.54
C ILE A 235 -25.57 2.12 -15.42
N LEU A 236 -26.65 1.67 -16.04
CA LEU A 236 -27.98 2.28 -15.97
C LEU A 236 -28.57 2.25 -14.56
N GLN A 237 -28.19 1.30 -13.71
CA GLN A 237 -28.65 1.22 -12.33
C GLN A 237 -28.24 2.43 -11.47
N ILE A 238 -27.13 3.08 -11.85
CA ILE A 238 -26.61 4.26 -11.16
C ILE A 238 -26.67 5.52 -12.03
N GLU A 239 -27.49 5.51 -13.09
CA GLU A 239 -27.61 6.63 -14.00
C GLU A 239 -28.11 7.90 -13.31
N GLY A 240 -29.02 7.76 -12.34
CA GLY A 240 -29.54 8.87 -11.50
C GLY A 240 -28.46 9.65 -10.77
N VAL A 241 -27.37 8.95 -10.37
CA VAL A 241 -26.21 9.55 -9.72
C VAL A 241 -25.18 10.03 -10.74
N LEU A 242 -24.88 9.20 -11.75
CA LEU A 242 -23.81 9.52 -12.72
C LEU A 242 -24.11 10.76 -13.55
N LYS A 243 -25.35 10.95 -13.99
CA LYS A 243 -25.72 12.13 -14.80
C LYS A 243 -25.43 13.45 -14.10
N PRO A 244 -25.90 13.71 -12.86
CA PRO A 244 -25.58 14.94 -12.14
C PRO A 244 -24.07 15.11 -11.89
N ILE A 245 -23.37 14.03 -11.51
CA ILE A 245 -21.93 14.05 -11.26
C ILE A 245 -21.15 14.49 -12.51
N ILE A 246 -21.50 13.91 -13.67
CA ILE A 246 -20.85 14.24 -14.95
C ILE A 246 -21.18 15.67 -15.38
N GLN A 247 -22.46 16.07 -15.32
CA GLN A 247 -22.90 17.40 -15.74
C GLN A 247 -22.28 18.52 -14.90
N GLN A 248 -22.10 18.30 -13.62
CA GLN A 248 -21.53 19.26 -12.67
C GLN A 248 -20.00 19.12 -12.53
N ASN A 249 -19.37 18.21 -13.28
CA ASN A 249 -17.94 17.90 -13.18
C ASN A 249 -17.50 17.59 -11.74
N LYS A 250 -18.36 16.94 -10.97
CA LYS A 250 -18.09 16.52 -9.59
C LYS A 250 -17.26 15.24 -9.58
N LYS A 251 -16.73 14.90 -8.40
CA LYS A 251 -15.93 13.70 -8.16
C LYS A 251 -16.77 12.67 -7.44
N LEU A 252 -16.59 11.39 -7.78
CA LEU A 252 -17.35 10.28 -7.20
C LEU A 252 -16.46 9.11 -6.84
N LEU A 253 -16.58 8.64 -5.60
CA LEU A 253 -16.09 7.34 -5.17
C LEU A 253 -17.28 6.39 -5.09
N ILE A 254 -17.18 5.24 -5.74
CA ILE A 254 -18.16 4.16 -5.67
C ILE A 254 -17.60 3.04 -4.80
N ILE A 255 -18.26 2.74 -3.68
CA ILE A 255 -17.94 1.63 -2.79
C ILE A 255 -19.05 0.60 -2.94
N ALA A 256 -18.90 -0.30 -3.91
CA ALA A 256 -19.92 -1.31 -4.24
C ALA A 256 -19.32 -2.49 -4.99
N PRO A 257 -19.92 -3.70 -4.89
CA PRO A 257 -19.63 -4.78 -5.81
C PRO A 257 -20.00 -4.32 -7.22
N THR A 258 -19.07 -4.41 -8.15
CA THR A 258 -19.27 -3.86 -9.50
C THR A 258 -18.80 -4.86 -10.54
N SER A 259 -19.63 -5.14 -11.54
CA SER A 259 -19.25 -6.06 -12.61
C SER A 259 -18.08 -5.52 -13.43
N VAL A 260 -17.28 -6.43 -13.98
CA VAL A 260 -16.09 -6.10 -14.79
C VAL A 260 -16.44 -5.19 -15.98
N ASN A 261 -17.61 -5.38 -16.59
CA ASN A 261 -18.07 -4.57 -17.72
C ASN A 261 -18.32 -3.11 -17.28
N VAL A 262 -18.93 -2.90 -16.13
CA VAL A 262 -19.16 -1.55 -15.59
C VAL A 262 -17.84 -0.89 -15.18
N ILE A 263 -16.93 -1.63 -14.50
CA ILE A 263 -15.60 -1.12 -14.15
C ILE A 263 -14.86 -0.67 -15.41
N ASN A 264 -14.82 -1.48 -16.46
CA ASN A 264 -14.15 -1.14 -17.71
C ASN A 264 -14.79 0.07 -18.39
N THR A 265 -16.12 0.20 -18.33
CA THR A 265 -16.84 1.35 -18.89
C THR A 265 -16.51 2.62 -18.13
N LEU A 266 -16.52 2.60 -16.81
CA LEU A 266 -16.13 3.75 -15.97
C LEU A 266 -14.67 4.12 -16.21
N ALA A 267 -13.76 3.16 -16.18
CA ALA A 267 -12.33 3.37 -16.42
C ALA A 267 -12.04 3.94 -17.81
N ALA A 268 -12.72 3.46 -18.85
CA ALA A 268 -12.59 4.02 -20.19
C ALA A 268 -13.06 5.48 -20.27
N ASN A 269 -14.10 5.84 -19.54
CA ASN A 269 -14.59 7.22 -19.48
C ASN A 269 -13.67 8.12 -18.64
N VAL A 270 -13.02 7.62 -17.60
CA VAL A 270 -11.97 8.35 -16.87
C VAL A 270 -10.84 8.73 -17.83
N MET A 271 -10.38 7.78 -18.66
CA MET A 271 -9.28 8.00 -19.60
C MET A 271 -9.66 8.90 -20.79
N LYS A 272 -10.87 8.72 -21.37
CA LYS A 272 -11.29 9.42 -22.58
C LYS A 272 -11.93 10.76 -22.31
N ASN A 273 -12.75 10.84 -21.27
CA ASN A 273 -13.61 11.99 -20.97
C ASN A 273 -13.17 12.74 -19.71
N ASN A 274 -12.02 12.36 -19.12
CA ASN A 274 -11.45 12.96 -17.91
C ASN A 274 -12.46 12.97 -16.74
N LEU A 275 -13.29 11.92 -16.63
CA LEU A 275 -14.18 11.76 -15.50
C LEU A 275 -13.40 11.53 -14.22
N LYS A 276 -13.84 12.13 -13.13
CA LYS A 276 -13.18 12.05 -11.82
C LYS A 276 -13.93 11.03 -10.96
N ILE A 277 -13.82 9.76 -11.33
CA ILE A 277 -14.52 8.65 -10.68
C ILE A 277 -13.51 7.57 -10.31
N CYS A 278 -13.68 6.98 -9.13
CA CYS A 278 -12.97 5.78 -8.71
C CYS A 278 -13.97 4.77 -8.17
N ASN A 279 -13.67 3.48 -8.33
CA ASN A 279 -14.45 2.39 -7.77
C ASN A 279 -13.55 1.49 -6.92
N ILE A 280 -14.03 1.13 -5.74
CA ILE A 280 -13.45 0.11 -4.86
C ILE A 280 -14.49 -0.95 -4.53
N ALA A 281 -14.02 -2.18 -4.33
CA ALA A 281 -14.87 -3.25 -3.85
C ALA A 281 -15.16 -3.07 -2.34
N PRO A 282 -16.30 -3.56 -1.83
CA PRO A 282 -16.59 -3.56 -0.41
C PRO A 282 -15.54 -4.31 0.41
N PRO A 283 -15.25 -3.87 1.64
CA PRO A 283 -14.38 -4.61 2.55
C PRO A 283 -15.05 -5.89 3.04
N ASN A 284 -14.27 -6.93 3.32
CA ASN A 284 -14.76 -8.21 3.85
C ASN A 284 -15.84 -8.91 3.00
N PHE A 285 -16.60 -9.83 3.62
CA PHE A 285 -17.74 -10.55 2.99
C PHE A 285 -18.82 -10.88 4.02
N GLY A 286 -20.03 -11.14 3.55
CA GLY A 286 -21.16 -11.63 4.34
C GLY A 286 -21.62 -10.62 5.38
N TYR A 287 -21.83 -11.05 6.62
CA TYR A 287 -22.31 -10.20 7.69
C TYR A 287 -21.33 -9.07 8.04
N LYS A 288 -20.03 -9.39 8.07
CA LYS A 288 -18.98 -8.40 8.35
C LYS A 288 -18.92 -7.29 7.31
N GLN A 289 -19.14 -7.62 6.05
CA GLN A 289 -19.23 -6.63 4.98
C GLN A 289 -20.38 -5.65 5.23
N HIS A 290 -21.56 -6.16 5.60
CA HIS A 290 -22.74 -5.36 5.83
C HIS A 290 -22.49 -4.33 6.94
N GLU A 291 -21.97 -4.76 8.09
CA GLU A 291 -21.67 -3.88 9.22
C GLU A 291 -20.64 -2.79 8.84
N LEU A 292 -19.54 -3.19 8.20
CA LEU A 292 -18.50 -2.24 7.78
C LEU A 292 -19.00 -1.25 6.72
N MET A 293 -19.85 -1.68 5.80
CA MET A 293 -20.45 -0.78 4.80
C MET A 293 -21.40 0.22 5.45
N GLN A 294 -22.14 -0.22 6.47
CA GLN A 294 -22.98 0.66 7.26
C GLN A 294 -22.16 1.70 8.05
N ASP A 295 -21.04 1.28 8.67
CA ASP A 295 -20.13 2.18 9.38
C ASP A 295 -19.50 3.22 8.44
N ILE A 296 -19.13 2.81 7.23
CA ILE A 296 -18.64 3.72 6.18
C ILE A 296 -19.72 4.74 5.83
N ALA A 297 -20.96 4.29 5.58
CA ALA A 297 -22.06 5.16 5.23
C ALA A 297 -22.35 6.22 6.32
N TYR A 298 -22.40 5.81 7.58
CA TYR A 298 -22.54 6.76 8.71
C TYR A 298 -21.39 7.77 8.75
N THR A 299 -20.16 7.31 8.51
CA THR A 299 -18.97 8.19 8.60
C THR A 299 -18.96 9.25 7.52
N VAL A 300 -19.48 8.95 6.32
CA VAL A 300 -19.50 9.88 5.18
C VAL A 300 -20.85 10.56 4.97
N GLY A 301 -21.87 10.23 5.79
CA GLY A 301 -23.21 10.76 5.67
C GLY A 301 -23.96 10.27 4.42
N ALA A 302 -23.68 9.04 3.95
CA ALA A 302 -24.36 8.42 2.82
C ALA A 302 -25.57 7.59 3.26
N THR A 303 -26.56 7.46 2.38
CA THR A 303 -27.55 6.40 2.50
C THR A 303 -26.92 5.06 2.10
N TYR A 304 -27.01 4.07 2.99
CA TYR A 304 -26.51 2.73 2.68
C TYR A 304 -27.57 1.91 1.95
N PHE A 305 -27.32 1.58 0.68
CA PHE A 305 -28.20 0.73 -0.12
C PHE A 305 -27.77 -0.74 0.01
N SER A 306 -28.66 -1.56 0.56
CA SER A 306 -28.39 -2.97 0.80
C SER A 306 -29.38 -3.88 0.06
N GLU A 307 -28.85 -4.88 -0.64
CA GLU A 307 -29.65 -5.93 -1.26
C GLU A 307 -30.47 -6.71 -0.20
N LYS A 308 -29.95 -6.81 1.04
CA LYS A 308 -30.62 -7.52 2.13
C LYS A 308 -31.84 -6.80 2.66
N THR A 309 -31.87 -5.47 2.58
CA THR A 309 -33.04 -4.65 2.94
C THR A 309 -34.02 -4.51 1.78
N GLY A 310 -33.67 -5.01 0.60
CA GLY A 310 -34.50 -4.96 -0.59
C GLY A 310 -34.41 -3.64 -1.34
N ASP A 311 -33.36 -2.86 -1.12
CA ASP A 311 -33.15 -1.59 -1.78
C ASP A 311 -32.80 -1.77 -3.26
N ASP A 312 -33.37 -0.92 -4.10
CA ASP A 312 -33.09 -0.91 -5.54
C ASP A 312 -32.19 0.27 -5.89
N LEU A 313 -31.04 -0.03 -6.47
CA LEU A 313 -30.08 1.00 -6.92
C LEU A 313 -30.65 1.94 -7.98
N SER A 314 -31.72 1.56 -8.70
CA SER A 314 -32.32 2.40 -9.73
C SER A 314 -33.01 3.65 -9.20
N ILE A 315 -33.36 3.67 -7.91
CA ILE A 315 -34.00 4.81 -7.24
C ILE A 315 -33.00 5.77 -6.60
N ILE A 316 -31.72 5.44 -6.61
CA ILE A 316 -30.67 6.23 -5.98
C ILE A 316 -30.56 7.62 -6.62
N SER A 317 -30.43 8.62 -5.80
CA SER A 317 -30.34 10.03 -6.19
C SER A 317 -29.04 10.68 -5.69
N ALA A 318 -28.82 11.93 -6.08
CA ALA A 318 -27.68 12.70 -5.59
C ALA A 318 -27.73 13.00 -4.09
N ASP A 319 -28.94 13.02 -3.51
CA ASP A 319 -29.16 13.31 -2.07
C ASP A 319 -28.78 12.12 -1.18
N ASP A 320 -28.67 10.93 -1.77
CA ASP A 320 -28.26 9.70 -1.07
C ASP A 320 -26.73 9.55 -0.98
N LEU A 321 -26.00 10.39 -1.69
CA LEU A 321 -24.54 10.36 -1.69
C LEU A 321 -23.99 10.98 -0.42
N GLY A 322 -23.02 10.29 0.18
CA GLY A 322 -22.17 10.88 1.20
C GLY A 322 -21.14 11.84 0.61
N HIS A 323 -20.41 12.50 1.50
CA HIS A 323 -19.37 13.43 1.13
C HIS A 323 -18.09 13.23 1.95
N ALA A 324 -16.94 13.47 1.32
CA ALA A 324 -15.65 13.50 1.98
C ALA A 324 -14.78 14.65 1.44
N ALA A 325 -14.02 15.27 2.34
CA ALA A 325 -13.08 16.32 1.96
C ALA A 325 -12.01 15.81 1.01
N LYS A 326 -11.50 14.59 1.24
CA LYS A 326 -10.48 13.97 0.39
C LYS A 326 -10.55 12.45 0.49
N VAL A 327 -10.29 11.80 -0.64
CA VAL A 327 -10.16 10.35 -0.73
C VAL A 327 -8.85 10.00 -1.44
N ILE A 328 -8.10 9.07 -0.85
CA ILE A 328 -6.86 8.55 -1.40
C ILE A 328 -7.02 7.04 -1.58
N VAL A 329 -7.09 6.59 -2.82
CA VAL A 329 -7.27 5.17 -3.15
C VAL A 329 -5.96 4.62 -3.67
N GLY A 330 -5.31 3.80 -2.89
CA GLY A 330 -4.11 3.07 -3.26
C GLY A 330 -4.42 1.68 -3.82
N ARG A 331 -3.39 0.89 -4.02
CA ARG A 331 -3.49 -0.47 -4.56
C ARG A 331 -4.20 -1.45 -3.62
N GLY A 332 -4.06 -1.30 -2.31
CA GLY A 332 -4.60 -2.23 -1.31
C GLY A 332 -5.44 -1.59 -0.21
N SER A 333 -5.46 -0.27 -0.13
CA SER A 333 -6.23 0.46 0.88
C SER A 333 -6.74 1.78 0.35
N THR A 334 -7.83 2.25 0.94
CA THR A 334 -8.44 3.55 0.68
C THR A 334 -8.54 4.33 1.98
N VAL A 335 -8.12 5.59 1.96
CA VAL A 335 -8.27 6.53 3.06
C VAL A 335 -9.32 7.55 2.69
N ILE A 336 -10.34 7.69 3.53
CA ILE A 336 -11.42 8.65 3.37
C ILE A 336 -11.30 9.67 4.50
N LEU A 337 -11.00 10.92 4.17
CA LEU A 337 -10.90 12.02 5.13
C LEU A 337 -12.27 12.67 5.27
N LYS A 338 -12.78 12.69 6.51
CA LYS A 338 -14.11 13.17 6.83
C LYS A 338 -14.23 14.67 6.51
N ASP A 339 -15.40 15.05 6.03
CA ASP A 339 -15.84 16.45 5.98
C ASP A 339 -16.41 16.86 7.34
N ASP A 340 -16.16 18.10 7.76
CA ASP A 340 -16.74 18.68 8.98
C ASP A 340 -18.28 18.86 8.91
N SER A 341 -18.88 18.71 7.73
CA SER A 341 -20.32 18.80 7.49
C SER A 341 -21.12 17.56 7.90
N VAL A 342 -20.44 16.43 8.18
CA VAL A 342 -21.11 15.17 8.55
C VAL A 342 -21.72 15.25 9.95
N ASP A 343 -22.97 14.81 10.09
CA ASP A 343 -23.68 14.76 11.35
C ASP A 343 -22.94 13.92 12.40
N GLN A 344 -22.35 14.58 13.38
CA GLN A 344 -21.59 13.94 14.43
C GLN A 344 -22.49 13.12 15.38
N ASP A 345 -23.76 13.54 15.58
CA ASP A 345 -24.69 12.85 16.47
C ASP A 345 -25.05 11.47 15.93
N ALA A 346 -25.15 11.33 14.59
CA ALA A 346 -25.38 10.04 13.93
C ALA A 346 -24.18 9.10 14.11
N VAL A 347 -22.97 9.61 13.98
CA VAL A 347 -21.72 8.83 14.20
C VAL A 347 -21.61 8.42 15.67
N ASP A 348 -21.87 9.32 16.61
CA ASP A 348 -21.80 9.05 18.04
C ASP A 348 -22.87 8.03 18.47
N GLY A 349 -24.08 8.08 17.87
CA GLY A 349 -25.12 7.07 18.03
C GLY A 349 -24.65 5.68 17.61
N ARG A 350 -24.00 5.57 16.42
CA ARG A 350 -23.43 4.29 15.93
C ARG A 350 -22.31 3.78 16.83
N VAL A 351 -21.44 4.65 17.31
CA VAL A 351 -20.38 4.28 18.27
C VAL A 351 -20.97 3.75 19.57
N ALA A 352 -22.08 4.31 20.04
CA ALA A 352 -22.76 3.80 21.24
C ALA A 352 -23.37 2.41 21.02
N GLU A 353 -23.98 2.15 19.85
CA GLU A 353 -24.47 0.83 19.45
C GLU A 353 -23.35 -0.21 19.41
N LEU A 354 -22.23 0.11 18.76
CA LEU A 354 -21.06 -0.78 18.67
C LEU A 354 -20.45 -1.08 20.05
N LYS A 355 -20.40 -0.10 20.95
CA LYS A 355 -19.98 -0.33 22.35
C LYS A 355 -20.93 -1.27 23.07
N GLY A 356 -22.25 -1.10 22.91
CA GLY A 356 -23.25 -2.00 23.46
C GLY A 356 -23.09 -3.43 22.89
N ALA A 357 -22.87 -3.58 21.60
CA ALA A 357 -22.61 -4.87 20.96
C ALA A 357 -21.31 -5.52 21.47
N TYR A 358 -20.26 -4.74 21.68
CA TYR A 358 -18.99 -5.22 22.24
C TYR A 358 -19.16 -5.79 23.65
N ASP A 359 -19.95 -5.12 24.50
CA ASP A 359 -20.21 -5.57 25.88
C ASP A 359 -21.03 -6.87 25.92
N LEU A 360 -21.93 -7.06 24.95
CA LEU A 360 -22.73 -8.27 24.77
C LEU A 360 -21.98 -9.43 24.08
N ALA A 361 -20.92 -9.16 23.37
CA ALA A 361 -20.14 -10.16 22.63
C ALA A 361 -19.50 -11.19 23.58
N LYS A 362 -19.74 -12.47 23.30
CA LYS A 362 -19.30 -13.60 24.14
C LYS A 362 -17.94 -14.16 23.75
N THR A 363 -17.56 -13.99 22.50
CA THR A 363 -16.30 -14.56 21.99
C THR A 363 -15.26 -13.47 21.73
N LYS A 364 -13.98 -13.84 21.87
CA LYS A 364 -12.87 -12.93 21.57
C LYS A 364 -12.91 -12.48 20.10
N THR A 365 -13.26 -13.40 19.20
CA THR A 365 -13.33 -13.10 17.74
C THR A 365 -14.40 -12.08 17.41
N GLU A 366 -15.56 -12.12 18.08
CA GLU A 366 -16.61 -11.11 17.94
C GLU A 366 -16.12 -9.75 18.46
N LYS A 367 -15.50 -9.73 19.64
CA LYS A 367 -14.92 -8.50 20.23
C LYS A 367 -13.85 -7.87 19.36
N ASP A 368 -12.93 -8.69 18.86
CA ASP A 368 -11.85 -8.23 17.96
C ASP A 368 -12.41 -7.67 16.64
N PHE A 369 -13.53 -8.22 16.15
CA PHE A 369 -14.21 -7.70 14.98
C PHE A 369 -14.88 -6.35 15.22
N ILE A 370 -15.60 -6.17 16.36
CA ILE A 370 -16.27 -4.89 16.67
C ILE A 370 -15.25 -3.78 16.92
N MET A 371 -14.02 -4.12 17.32
CA MET A 371 -12.94 -3.17 17.56
C MET A 371 -12.10 -2.86 16.32
N SER A 372 -12.23 -3.64 15.25
CA SER A 372 -11.47 -3.45 14.00
C SER A 372 -12.11 -2.43 13.07
#